data_e594e6d51f93c98fb618f34cf5089dae
#
_entry.id   e594e6d51f93c98fb618f34cf5089dae
#
_cell.length_a   1.000
_cell.length_b   1.000
_cell.length_c   1.000
_cell.angle_alpha   90.00
_cell.angle_beta   90.00
_cell.angle_gamma   90.00
#
_symmetry.space_group_name_H-M   'P 1'
#
loop_
_entity.id
_entity.type
_entity.pdbx_description
1 polymer ?
#
loop_
_entity_poly.entity_id
_entity_poly.type
_entity_poly.pdbx_seq_one_letter_code
_entity_poly.pdbx_strand_id
1 'polypeptide(L)'
;EKCRNIIKKYNPKIQIGFNRRYDPGHNLLKKNLLKGKIGKLEKIIITSRDPAPPSLNYLKTSGGIFKDMMIHDFDLARYYAGKDEFVSVFAMGSNLHDKKFNKVKDFELASCVLKTKKGIQCVITNSRHCSFGYDQRVELFGTKGMLISDNKRKTETTIYSGNSTNNKSKLLNFFIE
;
A
#
# COMPACT_ATOMS: atom_id res chain seq x y z
N GLU A 1 9.41 -17.83 -13.16
CA GLU A 1 10.50 -18.12 -14.12
C GLU A 1 9.97 -18.67 -15.43
N LYS A 2 9.08 -19.68 -15.43
CA LYS A 2 8.45 -20.23 -16.65
C LYS A 2 7.79 -19.17 -17.52
N CYS A 3 6.94 -18.29 -16.93
CA CYS A 3 6.28 -17.19 -17.66
C CYS A 3 7.31 -16.23 -18.29
N ARG A 4 8.39 -15.90 -17.56
CA ARG A 4 9.45 -15.02 -18.09
C ARG A 4 10.13 -15.61 -19.33
N ASN A 5 10.37 -16.91 -19.35
CA ASN A 5 10.98 -17.60 -20.50
C ASN A 5 10.04 -17.60 -21.70
N ILE A 6 8.74 -17.84 -21.48
CA ILE A 6 7.71 -17.76 -22.51
C ILE A 6 7.62 -16.34 -23.09
N ILE A 7 7.59 -15.33 -22.22
CA ILE A 7 7.57 -13.92 -22.63
C ILE A 7 8.79 -13.59 -23.48
N LYS A 8 9.99 -14.01 -23.07
CA LYS A 8 11.22 -13.78 -23.84
C LYS A 8 11.19 -14.48 -25.20
N LYS A 9 10.61 -15.70 -25.27
CA LYS A 9 10.56 -16.48 -26.49
C LYS A 9 9.60 -15.93 -27.54
N TYR A 10 8.41 -15.51 -27.10
CA TYR A 10 7.29 -15.14 -27.99
C TYR A 10 7.04 -13.62 -28.05
N ASN A 11 7.71 -12.83 -27.19
CA ASN A 11 7.57 -11.38 -27.10
C ASN A 11 6.11 -10.86 -27.13
N PRO A 12 5.18 -11.49 -26.39
CA PRO A 12 3.77 -11.09 -26.39
C PRO A 12 3.61 -9.71 -25.75
N LYS A 13 2.58 -8.98 -26.16
CA LYS A 13 2.18 -7.74 -25.49
C LYS A 13 1.53 -8.08 -24.16
N ILE A 14 2.19 -7.75 -23.04
CA ILE A 14 1.70 -8.02 -21.67
C ILE A 14 1.64 -6.72 -20.87
N GLN A 15 0.53 -6.51 -20.20
CA GLN A 15 0.36 -5.44 -19.22
C GLN A 15 0.01 -6.06 -17.87
N ILE A 16 0.73 -5.64 -16.82
CA ILE A 16 0.41 -6.00 -15.44
C ILE A 16 -0.55 -4.95 -14.89
N GLY A 17 -1.68 -5.43 -14.32
CA GLY A 17 -2.76 -4.57 -13.82
C GLY A 17 -2.49 -3.98 -12.44
N PHE A 18 -1.53 -3.05 -12.29
CA PHE A 18 -1.37 -2.27 -11.07
C PHE A 18 -2.41 -1.14 -11.03
N ASN A 19 -3.60 -1.45 -10.55
CA ASN A 19 -4.77 -0.57 -10.59
C ASN A 19 -4.68 0.63 -9.64
N ARG A 20 -3.92 0.57 -8.55
CA ARG A 20 -3.84 1.66 -7.55
C ARG A 20 -3.31 2.98 -8.12
N ARG A 21 -2.52 2.97 -9.19
CA ARG A 21 -2.10 4.20 -9.89
C ARG A 21 -3.27 4.99 -10.49
N TYR A 22 -4.39 4.32 -10.76
CA TYR A 22 -5.60 4.89 -11.36
C TYR A 22 -6.64 5.29 -10.33
N ASP A 23 -6.43 4.96 -9.05
CA ASP A 23 -7.24 5.50 -7.96
C ASP A 23 -7.20 7.02 -7.98
N PRO A 24 -8.37 7.70 -7.89
CA PRO A 24 -8.44 9.17 -7.96
C PRO A 24 -7.57 9.88 -6.93
N GLY A 25 -7.51 9.37 -5.68
CA GLY A 25 -6.68 9.92 -4.62
C GLY A 25 -5.20 9.79 -4.92
N HIS A 26 -4.75 8.57 -5.27
CA HIS A 26 -3.34 8.32 -5.61
C HIS A 26 -2.89 9.07 -6.87
N ASN A 27 -3.78 9.18 -7.86
CA ASN A 27 -3.50 9.96 -9.07
C ASN A 27 -3.37 11.45 -8.76
N LEU A 28 -4.24 11.99 -7.89
CA LEU A 28 -4.17 13.40 -7.47
C LEU A 28 -2.88 13.70 -6.69
N LEU A 29 -2.45 12.80 -5.79
CA LEU A 29 -1.14 12.93 -5.14
C LEU A 29 -0.02 13.05 -6.17
N LYS A 30 0.01 12.17 -7.18
CA LYS A 30 1.03 12.20 -8.23
C LYS A 30 0.99 13.49 -9.05
N LYS A 31 -0.20 13.94 -9.45
CA LYS A 31 -0.37 15.22 -10.18
C LYS A 31 0.16 16.41 -9.38
N ASN A 32 -0.14 16.50 -8.08
CA ASN A 32 0.34 17.58 -7.22
C ASN A 32 1.84 17.50 -6.96
N LEU A 33 2.40 16.29 -6.79
CA LEU A 33 3.84 16.07 -6.69
C LEU A 33 4.57 16.58 -7.94
N LEU A 34 4.09 16.23 -9.13
CA LEU A 34 4.66 16.68 -10.40
C LEU A 34 4.54 18.20 -10.61
N LYS A 35 3.52 18.86 -10.05
CA LYS A 35 3.39 20.32 -10.03
C LYS A 35 4.29 21.00 -9.00
N GLY A 36 5.09 20.24 -8.25
CA GLY A 36 6.01 20.77 -7.25
C GLY A 36 5.35 21.36 -6.00
N LYS A 37 4.07 21.00 -5.71
CA LYS A 37 3.32 21.56 -4.58
C LYS A 37 3.98 21.37 -3.21
N ILE A 38 4.74 20.29 -3.03
CA ILE A 38 5.48 19.98 -1.81
C ILE A 38 7.01 20.15 -1.96
N GLY A 39 7.47 20.74 -3.05
CA GLY A 39 8.89 20.86 -3.32
C GLY A 39 9.53 19.54 -3.73
N LYS A 40 10.74 19.25 -3.21
CA LYS A 40 11.43 17.97 -3.45
C LYS A 40 10.85 16.90 -2.52
N LEU A 41 10.52 15.73 -3.06
CA LEU A 41 10.06 14.58 -2.28
C LEU A 41 11.20 14.03 -1.41
N GLU A 42 10.94 13.86 -0.13
CA GLU A 42 11.91 13.36 0.86
C GLU A 42 11.48 12.02 1.44
N LYS A 43 10.16 11.83 1.68
CA LYS A 43 9.63 10.62 2.29
C LYS A 43 8.31 10.20 1.67
N ILE A 44 8.11 8.88 1.58
CA ILE A 44 6.88 8.20 1.19
C ILE A 44 6.48 7.28 2.34
N ILE A 45 5.24 7.38 2.82
CA ILE A 45 4.69 6.44 3.80
C ILE A 45 3.45 5.80 3.19
N ILE A 46 3.39 4.47 3.17
CA ILE A 46 2.27 3.71 2.64
C ILE A 46 1.77 2.75 3.72
N THR A 47 0.49 2.81 4.00
CA THR A 47 -0.20 1.89 4.89
C THR A 47 -1.26 1.14 4.10
N SER A 48 -1.23 -0.20 4.16
CA SER A 48 -2.22 -1.06 3.52
C SER A 48 -2.63 -2.18 4.47
N ARG A 49 -3.91 -2.24 4.85
CA ARG A 49 -4.45 -3.26 5.74
C ARG A 49 -5.74 -3.82 5.17
N ASP A 50 -5.85 -5.14 5.12
CA ASP A 50 -7.05 -5.84 4.70
C ASP A 50 -7.98 -6.06 5.91
N PRO A 51 -9.33 -6.05 5.73
CA PRO A 51 -10.26 -6.19 6.84
C PRO A 51 -10.21 -7.57 7.50
N ALA A 52 -9.86 -8.61 6.74
CA ALA A 52 -9.76 -9.98 7.24
C ALA A 52 -8.69 -10.76 6.48
N PRO A 53 -8.03 -11.73 7.17
CA PRO A 53 -7.03 -12.57 6.53
C PRO A 53 -7.67 -13.52 5.51
N PRO A 54 -7.01 -13.78 4.38
CA PRO A 54 -7.49 -14.71 3.36
C PRO A 54 -7.51 -16.16 3.85
N SER A 55 -8.18 -17.04 3.10
CA SER A 55 -8.23 -18.47 3.42
C SER A 55 -6.84 -19.12 3.37
N LEU A 56 -6.67 -20.22 4.13
CA LEU A 56 -5.41 -20.97 4.13
C LEU A 56 -5.03 -21.50 2.73
N ASN A 57 -6.03 -21.90 1.93
CA ASN A 57 -5.78 -22.38 0.57
C ASN A 57 -5.22 -21.26 -0.34
N TYR A 58 -5.74 -20.05 -0.21
CA TYR A 58 -5.19 -18.89 -0.90
C TYR A 58 -3.74 -18.61 -0.47
N LEU A 59 -3.48 -18.57 0.83
CA LEU A 59 -2.13 -18.31 1.36
C LEU A 59 -1.07 -19.28 0.84
N LYS A 60 -1.41 -20.57 0.65
CA LYS A 60 -0.48 -21.58 0.09
C LYS A 60 0.00 -21.26 -1.32
N THR A 61 -0.75 -20.50 -2.10
CA THR A 61 -0.49 -20.26 -3.53
C THR A 61 -0.22 -18.80 -3.87
N SER A 62 -0.55 -17.86 -2.97
CA SER A 62 -0.44 -16.42 -3.23
C SER A 62 1.00 -15.91 -3.42
N GLY A 63 1.96 -16.61 -2.84
CA GLY A 63 3.37 -16.18 -2.86
C GLY A 63 3.78 -15.35 -1.64
N GLY A 64 2.88 -15.19 -0.66
CA GLY A 64 3.13 -14.50 0.61
C GLY A 64 2.90 -12.99 0.56
N ILE A 65 2.87 -12.37 1.74
CA ILE A 65 2.48 -10.96 1.93
C ILE A 65 3.28 -10.00 1.04
N PHE A 66 4.56 -10.26 0.81
CA PHE A 66 5.41 -9.37 0.01
C PHE A 66 5.10 -9.42 -1.49
N LYS A 67 4.73 -10.60 -2.04
CA LYS A 67 4.46 -10.80 -3.46
C LYS A 67 2.99 -10.65 -3.83
N ASP A 68 2.10 -10.82 -2.87
CA ASP A 68 0.66 -10.80 -3.08
C ASP A 68 0.04 -9.45 -2.67
N MET A 69 0.40 -8.93 -1.50
CA MET A 69 -0.16 -7.71 -0.97
C MET A 69 0.78 -6.50 -1.17
N MET A 70 2.01 -6.57 -0.65
CA MET A 70 2.96 -5.44 -0.66
C MET A 70 3.45 -5.09 -2.07
N ILE A 71 3.30 -5.99 -3.04
CA ILE A 71 3.64 -5.71 -4.45
C ILE A 71 2.93 -4.47 -4.99
N HIS A 72 1.69 -4.23 -4.56
CA HIS A 72 0.92 -3.04 -4.93
C HIS A 72 1.52 -1.76 -4.32
N ASP A 73 2.05 -1.86 -3.12
CA ASP A 73 2.68 -0.73 -2.43
C ASP A 73 4.09 -0.46 -2.97
N PHE A 74 4.84 -1.50 -3.35
CA PHE A 74 6.10 -1.35 -4.09
C PHE A 74 5.88 -0.64 -5.43
N ASP A 75 4.79 -0.96 -6.13
CA ASP A 75 4.43 -0.28 -7.36
C ASP A 75 4.11 1.20 -7.13
N LEU A 76 3.32 1.53 -6.10
CA LEU A 76 3.04 2.92 -5.71
C LEU A 76 4.31 3.68 -5.30
N ALA A 77 5.18 3.06 -4.50
CA ALA A 77 6.45 3.66 -4.11
C ALA A 77 7.28 4.05 -5.34
N ARG A 78 7.41 3.14 -6.31
CA ARG A 78 8.08 3.42 -7.60
C ARG A 78 7.36 4.50 -8.41
N TYR A 79 6.03 4.49 -8.40
CA TYR A 79 5.22 5.49 -9.08
C TYR A 79 5.49 6.90 -8.56
N TYR A 80 5.59 7.08 -7.24
CA TYR A 80 5.89 8.38 -6.64
C TYR A 80 7.36 8.76 -6.78
N ALA A 81 8.30 7.86 -6.55
CA ALA A 81 9.74 8.10 -6.71
C ALA A 81 10.12 8.42 -8.18
N GLY A 82 9.31 7.99 -9.16
CA GLY A 82 9.51 8.28 -10.57
C GLY A 82 10.72 7.54 -11.14
N LYS A 83 11.72 8.28 -11.64
CA LYS A 83 12.95 7.71 -12.22
C LYS A 83 14.03 7.40 -11.19
N ASP A 84 13.81 7.73 -9.90
CA ASP A 84 14.78 7.47 -8.84
C ASP A 84 14.63 6.02 -8.35
N GLU A 85 15.67 5.22 -8.54
CA GLU A 85 15.66 3.79 -8.26
C GLU A 85 15.86 3.49 -6.78
N PHE A 86 15.13 2.51 -6.24
CA PHE A 86 15.37 1.99 -4.90
C PHE A 86 16.62 1.10 -4.90
N VAL A 87 17.55 1.39 -4.00
CA VAL A 87 18.88 0.75 -3.91
C VAL A 87 19.09 -0.02 -2.61
N SER A 88 18.25 0.20 -1.60
CA SER A 88 18.31 -0.57 -0.36
C SER A 88 16.92 -0.88 0.17
N VAL A 89 16.81 -2.03 0.85
CA VAL A 89 15.59 -2.51 1.48
C VAL A 89 15.94 -3.21 2.79
N PHE A 90 15.14 -2.90 3.82
CA PHE A 90 15.06 -3.68 5.05
C PHE A 90 13.61 -4.09 5.24
N ALA A 91 13.36 -5.36 5.54
CA ALA A 91 12.01 -5.89 5.70
C ALA A 91 11.92 -6.81 6.90
N MET A 92 10.77 -6.77 7.57
CA MET A 92 10.43 -7.68 8.67
C MET A 92 8.98 -8.12 8.55
N GLY A 93 8.66 -9.28 9.14
CA GLY A 93 7.30 -9.79 9.23
C GLY A 93 7.09 -10.51 10.56
N SER A 94 5.83 -10.60 10.99
CA SER A 94 5.44 -11.28 12.23
C SER A 94 4.02 -11.85 12.16
N ASN A 95 3.72 -12.79 13.06
CA ASN A 95 2.43 -13.47 13.20
C ASN A 95 2.00 -13.41 14.66
N LEU A 96 1.28 -12.36 15.03
CA LEU A 96 0.85 -12.10 16.41
C LEU A 96 -0.59 -12.47 16.68
N HIS A 97 -1.47 -12.30 15.69
CA HIS A 97 -2.91 -12.51 15.81
C HIS A 97 -3.35 -13.90 15.32
N ASP A 98 -2.93 -14.33 14.12
CA ASP A 98 -3.38 -15.58 13.52
C ASP A 98 -2.21 -16.52 13.18
N LYS A 99 -2.04 -17.55 14.03
CA LYS A 99 -0.95 -18.53 13.88
C LYS A 99 -1.06 -19.42 12.62
N LYS A 100 -2.17 -19.33 11.84
CA LYS A 100 -2.29 -20.08 10.58
C LYS A 100 -1.22 -19.70 9.56
N PHE A 101 -0.71 -18.46 9.61
CA PHE A 101 0.37 -18.00 8.74
C PHE A 101 1.66 -18.77 8.92
N ASN A 102 1.95 -19.26 10.14
CA ASN A 102 3.11 -20.12 10.41
C ASN A 102 3.05 -21.45 9.63
N LYS A 103 1.82 -21.98 9.41
CA LYS A 103 1.63 -23.26 8.68
C LYS A 103 2.01 -23.15 7.19
N VAL A 104 2.02 -21.95 6.65
CA VAL A 104 2.36 -21.68 5.23
C VAL A 104 3.66 -20.89 5.08
N LYS A 105 4.39 -20.67 6.17
CA LYS A 105 5.65 -19.90 6.20
C LYS A 105 5.49 -18.50 5.61
N ASP A 106 4.35 -17.85 5.91
CA ASP A 106 4.03 -16.48 5.50
C ASP A 106 3.83 -15.59 6.74
N PHE A 107 3.66 -14.30 6.54
CA PHE A 107 3.45 -13.30 7.58
C PHE A 107 2.06 -12.68 7.48
N GLU A 108 1.50 -12.38 8.63
CA GLU A 108 0.25 -11.63 8.78
C GLU A 108 0.50 -10.12 8.78
N LEU A 109 1.62 -9.71 9.37
CA LEU A 109 2.11 -8.34 9.41
C LEU A 109 3.45 -8.26 8.70
N ALA A 110 3.66 -7.20 7.93
CA ALA A 110 4.96 -6.91 7.33
C ALA A 110 5.23 -5.41 7.29
N SER A 111 6.50 -5.06 7.48
CA SER A 111 6.99 -3.70 7.32
C SER A 111 8.23 -3.69 6.46
N CYS A 112 8.35 -2.66 5.63
CA CYS A 112 9.48 -2.48 4.74
C CYS A 112 9.98 -1.03 4.81
N VAL A 113 11.29 -0.85 4.91
CA VAL A 113 11.93 0.46 4.76
C VAL A 113 12.84 0.39 3.54
N LEU A 114 12.64 1.34 2.61
CA LEU A 114 13.39 1.40 1.37
C LEU A 114 14.06 2.77 1.23
N LYS A 115 15.16 2.82 0.49
CA LYS A 115 15.86 4.07 0.17
C LYS A 115 16.19 4.11 -1.31
N THR A 116 15.94 5.25 -1.95
CA THR A 116 16.33 5.48 -3.34
C THR A 116 17.77 5.92 -3.46
N LYS A 117 18.31 5.90 -4.68
CA LYS A 117 19.66 6.37 -5.01
C LYS A 117 19.86 7.83 -4.62
N LYS A 118 18.85 8.69 -4.75
CA LYS A 118 18.91 10.11 -4.37
C LYS A 118 18.56 10.38 -2.91
N GLY A 119 18.24 9.34 -2.13
CA GLY A 119 18.02 9.44 -0.71
C GLY A 119 16.56 9.51 -0.26
N ILE A 120 15.56 9.44 -1.15
CA ILE A 120 14.15 9.37 -0.75
C ILE A 120 13.95 8.11 0.10
N GLN A 121 13.35 8.29 1.28
CA GLN A 121 12.98 7.18 2.17
C GLN A 121 11.54 6.74 1.89
N CYS A 122 11.30 5.44 1.88
CA CYS A 122 9.95 4.90 1.81
C CYS A 122 9.70 3.91 2.94
N VAL A 123 8.58 4.05 3.63
CA VAL A 123 8.12 3.13 4.68
C VAL A 123 6.80 2.54 4.23
N ILE A 124 6.72 1.22 4.22
CA ILE A 124 5.50 0.48 3.88
C ILE A 124 5.13 -0.39 5.07
N THR A 125 3.85 -0.35 5.48
CA THR A 125 3.31 -1.23 6.53
C THR A 125 2.06 -1.94 6.02
N ASN A 126 2.05 -3.27 6.11
CA ASN A 126 0.94 -4.11 5.70
C ASN A 126 0.41 -4.96 6.84
N SER A 127 -0.89 -5.22 6.83
CA SER A 127 -1.55 -6.17 7.70
C SER A 127 -2.61 -6.95 6.94
N ARG A 128 -2.68 -8.27 7.19
CA ARG A 128 -3.73 -9.15 6.66
C ARG A 128 -5.01 -9.08 7.50
N HIS A 129 -5.07 -8.21 8.49
CA HIS A 129 -6.28 -7.94 9.26
C HIS A 129 -6.35 -6.49 9.73
N CYS A 130 -7.57 -5.97 9.79
CA CYS A 130 -7.86 -4.63 10.30
C CYS A 130 -9.31 -4.59 10.78
N SER A 131 -9.52 -4.47 12.08
CA SER A 131 -10.83 -4.57 12.72
C SER A 131 -11.83 -3.48 12.28
N PHE A 132 -11.36 -2.36 11.78
CA PHE A 132 -12.18 -1.25 11.32
C PHE A 132 -12.39 -1.19 9.80
N GLY A 133 -11.97 -2.21 9.05
CA GLY A 133 -12.14 -2.29 7.61
C GLY A 133 -10.84 -2.11 6.81
N TYR A 134 -10.95 -1.85 5.50
CA TYR A 134 -9.79 -1.52 4.69
C TYR A 134 -9.14 -0.23 5.16
N ASP A 135 -7.80 -0.26 5.29
CA ASP A 135 -7.00 0.92 5.62
C ASP A 135 -5.94 1.12 4.54
N GLN A 136 -6.15 2.10 3.65
CA GLN A 136 -5.31 2.36 2.49
C GLN A 136 -4.92 3.84 2.49
N ARG A 137 -3.72 4.16 2.99
CA ARG A 137 -3.26 5.54 3.15
C ARG A 137 -1.89 5.74 2.53
N VAL A 138 -1.70 6.92 1.95
CA VAL A 138 -0.40 7.36 1.42
C VAL A 138 -0.11 8.77 1.89
N GLU A 139 1.10 8.97 2.40
CA GLU A 139 1.66 10.27 2.73
C GLU A 139 2.92 10.52 1.87
N LEU A 140 2.98 11.69 1.26
CA LEU A 140 4.15 12.18 0.53
C LEU A 140 4.65 13.46 1.22
N PHE A 141 5.80 13.38 1.86
CA PHE A 141 6.43 14.50 2.56
C PHE A 141 7.58 15.06 1.74
N GLY A 142 7.63 16.35 1.60
CA GLY A 142 8.65 17.06 0.83
C GLY A 142 9.09 18.37 1.48
N THR A 143 10.07 19.00 0.88
CA THR A 143 10.77 20.20 1.43
C THR A 143 9.88 21.43 1.66
N LYS A 144 8.66 21.46 1.06
CA LYS A 144 7.74 22.61 1.14
C LYS A 144 6.34 22.24 1.65
N GLY A 145 6.13 20.99 2.04
CA GLY A 145 4.83 20.54 2.53
C GLY A 145 4.61 19.06 2.40
N MET A 146 3.37 18.64 2.55
CA MET A 146 2.95 17.26 2.59
C MET A 146 1.65 17.07 1.82
N LEU A 147 1.49 15.92 1.18
CA LEU A 147 0.25 15.46 0.56
C LEU A 147 -0.19 14.16 1.21
N ILE A 148 -1.47 14.03 1.50
CA ILE A 148 -2.04 12.81 2.08
C ILE A 148 -3.23 12.35 1.23
N SER A 149 -3.30 11.04 0.95
CA SER A 149 -4.50 10.33 0.56
C SER A 149 -4.91 9.45 1.72
N ASP A 150 -6.04 9.73 2.33
CA ASP A 150 -6.57 9.01 3.48
C ASP A 150 -7.80 8.18 3.07
N ASN A 151 -8.28 7.34 3.98
CA ASN A 151 -9.45 6.51 3.78
C ASN A 151 -10.71 7.37 3.60
N LYS A 152 -11.45 7.09 2.55
CA LYS A 152 -12.73 7.75 2.30
C LYS A 152 -13.80 7.24 3.27
N ARG A 153 -14.70 8.14 3.66
CA ARG A 153 -15.87 7.87 4.51
C ARG A 153 -17.14 8.17 3.73
N LYS A 154 -18.24 7.50 4.08
CA LYS A 154 -19.55 7.78 3.47
C LYS A 154 -19.99 9.21 3.69
N THR A 155 -19.70 9.76 4.87
CA THR A 155 -20.02 11.14 5.24
C THR A 155 -18.91 11.72 6.12
N GLU A 156 -18.74 13.04 6.11
CA GLU A 156 -17.87 13.78 7.02
C GLU A 156 -18.57 14.10 8.36
N THR A 157 -19.83 13.67 8.55
CA THR A 157 -20.60 13.94 9.75
C THR A 157 -19.97 13.26 10.97
N THR A 158 -19.69 14.04 12.01
CA THR A 158 -19.29 13.56 13.33
C THR A 158 -20.40 13.88 14.32
N ILE A 159 -20.82 12.91 15.12
CA ILE A 159 -21.84 13.08 16.15
C ILE A 159 -21.11 13.29 17.48
N TYR A 160 -21.42 14.40 18.12
CA TYR A 160 -21.02 14.69 19.51
C TYR A 160 -22.26 14.46 20.38
N SER A 161 -22.22 13.48 21.28
CA SER A 161 -23.27 13.24 22.28
C SER A 161 -22.68 13.37 23.66
N GLY A 162 -23.51 13.69 24.67
CA GLY A 162 -23.05 14.03 26.02
C GLY A 162 -22.17 12.98 26.72
N ASN A 163 -22.09 11.75 26.19
CA ASN A 163 -21.32 10.65 26.78
C ASN A 163 -20.30 10.01 25.81
N SER A 164 -20.17 10.48 24.57
CA SER A 164 -19.14 9.93 23.64
C SER A 164 -18.86 10.87 22.45
N THR A 165 -17.60 10.96 22.09
CA THR A 165 -17.11 11.68 20.90
C THR A 165 -16.87 10.74 19.70
N ASN A 166 -17.48 9.58 19.62
CA ASN A 166 -17.13 8.56 18.68
C ASN A 166 -18.30 8.14 17.77
N ASN A 167 -18.53 8.86 16.66
CA ASN A 167 -19.29 8.25 15.56
C ASN A 167 -18.89 8.85 14.22
N LYS A 168 -17.71 8.53 13.77
CA LYS A 168 -17.34 8.70 12.36
C LYS A 168 -18.03 7.62 11.54
N SER A 169 -18.56 7.97 10.38
CA SER A 169 -19.15 7.00 9.46
C SER A 169 -18.15 5.88 9.13
N LYS A 170 -18.67 4.69 8.80
CA LYS A 170 -17.83 3.56 8.35
C LYS A 170 -16.99 3.97 7.15
N LEU A 171 -15.77 3.45 7.07
CA LEU A 171 -14.94 3.60 5.88
C LEU A 171 -15.65 2.95 4.67
N LEU A 172 -15.48 3.55 3.50
CA LEU A 172 -15.91 2.92 2.26
C LEU A 172 -15.06 1.68 2.00
N ASN A 173 -15.69 0.65 1.45
CA ASN A 173 -14.95 -0.51 0.95
C ASN A 173 -14.27 -0.09 -0.37
N PHE A 174 -12.97 -0.36 -0.48
CA PHE A 174 -12.15 -0.03 -1.64
C PHE A 174 -12.72 -0.57 -2.97
N PHE A 175 -13.51 -1.62 -2.94
CA PHE A 175 -14.08 -2.27 -4.14
C PHE A 175 -15.49 -1.82 -4.52
N ILE A 176 -16.07 -0.83 -3.85
CA ILE A 176 -17.45 -0.38 -4.08
C ILE A 176 -17.54 0.91 -4.92
N GLU A 177 -16.43 1.49 -5.35
CA GLU A 177 -16.42 2.65 -6.26
C GLU A 177 -16.18 2.27 -7.71
#